data_40ea778237990a32e51d8ab23d144659
#
_entry.id   40ea778237990a32e51d8ab23d144659
#
_cell.length_a   1.000
_cell.length_b   1.000
_cell.length_c   1.000
_cell.angle_alpha   90.00
_cell.angle_beta   90.00
_cell.angle_gamma   90.00
#
_symmetry.space_group_name_H-M   'P 1'
#
loop_
_entity.id
_entity.type
_entity.pdbx_description
1 polymer ?
#
loop_
_entity_poly.entity_id
_entity_poly.type
_entity_poly.pdbx_seq_one_letter_code
_entity_poly.pdbx_strand_id
1 'polypeptide(L)'
;MTCERLKLKQPFKVGGETRVPVLLEGCDKLREAAPERPFFLIVDSLQCLDDGKFNTGRITTATAERALSLLTSYAKEHACNIIVIGQVTKDGKMSGSNKLKHMVDAHIHLSIEVKDEDLKGCRILETQKNRFGGAGHIVFLDLLRHGFTEVARVSAS
;
A
#
# COMPACT_ATOMS: atom_id res chain seq x y z
N MET A 1 15.52 14.13 -5.58
CA MET A 1 15.17 14.64 -4.22
C MET A 1 14.82 13.54 -3.22
N THR A 2 13.73 12.75 -3.39
CA THR A 2 13.38 11.70 -2.40
C THR A 2 14.39 10.55 -2.39
N CYS A 3 14.83 10.09 -3.55
CA CYS A 3 15.83 9.01 -3.68
C CYS A 3 17.17 9.36 -3.03
N GLU A 4 17.64 10.60 -3.19
CA GLU A 4 18.88 11.07 -2.55
C GLU A 4 18.76 11.13 -1.03
N ARG A 5 17.64 11.65 -0.51
CA ARG A 5 17.38 11.71 0.92
C ARG A 5 17.38 10.33 1.57
N LEU A 6 16.74 9.36 0.93
CA LEU A 6 16.62 7.98 1.42
C LEU A 6 17.81 7.09 0.98
N LYS A 7 18.80 7.65 0.26
CA LYS A 7 19.97 6.92 -0.26
C LYS A 7 19.59 5.65 -1.04
N LEU A 8 18.52 5.74 -1.85
CA LEU A 8 18.07 4.63 -2.66
C LEU A 8 19.07 4.37 -3.79
N LYS A 9 19.60 3.16 -3.85
CA LYS A 9 20.63 2.74 -4.82
C LYS A 9 20.02 2.20 -6.11
N GLN A 10 18.80 1.71 -6.07
CA GLN A 10 18.13 1.10 -7.21
C GLN A 10 17.14 2.09 -7.85
N PRO A 11 17.17 2.22 -9.20
CA PRO A 11 16.19 3.03 -9.90
C PRO A 11 14.80 2.38 -9.83
N PHE A 12 13.77 3.21 -9.75
CA PHE A 12 12.39 2.79 -9.90
C PHE A 12 11.69 3.73 -10.88
N LYS A 13 10.66 3.22 -11.56
CA LYS A 13 9.85 4.01 -12.47
C LYS A 13 8.68 4.64 -11.72
N VAL A 14 8.36 5.88 -12.06
CA VAL A 14 7.22 6.62 -11.51
C VAL A 14 6.26 6.93 -12.64
N GLY A 15 4.97 6.66 -12.43
CA GLY A 15 3.90 6.99 -13.36
C GLY A 15 2.80 7.77 -12.66
N GLY A 16 2.03 8.54 -13.42
CA GLY A 16 0.87 9.32 -12.93
C GLY A 16 -0.47 8.80 -13.46
N GLU A 17 -0.53 7.60 -14.03
CA GLU A 17 -1.77 7.04 -14.56
C GLU A 17 -2.69 6.61 -13.40
N THR A 18 -3.93 7.08 -13.42
CA THR A 18 -4.95 6.77 -12.41
C THR A 18 -5.98 5.75 -12.88
N ARG A 19 -6.12 5.55 -14.19
CA ARG A 19 -7.03 4.56 -14.78
C ARG A 19 -6.42 3.18 -14.69
N VAL A 20 -6.95 2.32 -13.82
CA VAL A 20 -6.39 1.00 -13.54
C VAL A 20 -6.18 0.15 -14.80
N PRO A 21 -7.11 0.06 -15.76
CA PRO A 21 -6.86 -0.74 -16.98
C PRO A 21 -5.62 -0.28 -17.75
N VAL A 22 -5.43 1.03 -17.93
CA VAL A 22 -4.28 1.60 -18.63
C VAL A 22 -2.99 1.42 -17.83
N LEU A 23 -3.06 1.56 -16.49
CA LEU A 23 -1.95 1.28 -15.59
C LEU A 23 -1.47 -0.17 -15.75
N LEU A 24 -2.39 -1.14 -15.79
CA LEU A 24 -2.08 -2.56 -15.92
C LEU A 24 -1.48 -2.91 -17.28
N GLU A 25 -1.98 -2.32 -18.37
CA GLU A 25 -1.33 -2.43 -19.69
C GLU A 25 0.12 -1.91 -19.68
N GLY A 26 0.36 -0.82 -18.94
CA GLY A 26 1.72 -0.30 -18.71
C GLY A 26 2.60 -1.27 -17.92
N CYS A 27 2.02 -1.94 -16.92
CA CYS A 27 2.70 -2.97 -16.13
C CYS A 27 3.09 -4.18 -17.00
N ASP A 28 2.22 -4.63 -17.90
CA ASP A 28 2.50 -5.73 -18.82
C ASP A 28 3.70 -5.43 -19.72
N LYS A 29 3.74 -4.24 -20.32
CA LYS A 29 4.88 -3.81 -21.14
C LYS A 29 6.20 -3.79 -20.35
N LEU A 30 6.15 -3.41 -19.06
CA LEU A 30 7.33 -3.41 -18.20
C LEU A 30 7.79 -4.83 -17.86
N ARG A 31 6.86 -5.74 -17.63
CA ARG A 31 7.16 -7.16 -17.35
C ARG A 31 7.69 -7.87 -18.59
N GLU A 32 7.09 -7.65 -19.74
CA GLU A 32 7.57 -8.17 -21.02
C GLU A 32 9.00 -7.71 -21.37
N ALA A 33 9.32 -6.45 -21.03
CA ALA A 33 10.65 -5.90 -21.26
C ALA A 33 11.74 -6.49 -20.33
N ALA A 34 11.36 -7.16 -19.24
CA ALA A 34 12.26 -7.75 -18.28
C ALA A 34 11.65 -8.99 -17.58
N PRO A 35 11.35 -10.08 -18.32
CA PRO A 35 10.58 -11.22 -17.85
C PRO A 35 11.23 -11.96 -16.69
N GLU A 36 12.56 -11.96 -16.61
CA GLU A 36 13.32 -12.62 -15.56
C GLU A 36 13.40 -11.82 -14.23
N ARG A 37 12.87 -10.60 -14.21
CA ARG A 37 12.95 -9.74 -13.03
C ARG A 37 11.65 -9.84 -12.22
N PRO A 38 11.74 -9.97 -10.88
CA PRO A 38 10.57 -9.83 -10.03
C PRO A 38 9.90 -8.46 -10.25
N PHE A 39 8.59 -8.49 -10.45
CA PHE A 39 7.80 -7.27 -10.63
C PHE A 39 7.16 -6.86 -9.31
N PHE A 40 7.27 -5.58 -9.01
CA PHE A 40 6.73 -4.99 -7.80
C PHE A 40 6.05 -3.65 -8.15
N LEU A 41 4.76 -3.52 -7.82
CA LEU A 41 4.00 -2.31 -8.03
C LEU A 41 3.63 -1.67 -6.69
N ILE A 42 3.85 -0.37 -6.56
CA ILE A 42 3.36 0.43 -5.43
C ILE A 42 2.37 1.45 -5.97
N VAL A 43 1.18 1.48 -5.41
CA VAL A 43 0.11 2.43 -5.76
C VAL A 43 -0.13 3.37 -4.58
N ASP A 44 0.12 4.65 -4.78
CA ASP A 44 -0.15 5.71 -3.80
C ASP A 44 -1.05 6.78 -4.48
N SER A 45 -2.32 6.78 -4.21
CA SER A 45 -3.11 5.99 -3.28
C SER A 45 -4.35 5.39 -3.96
N LEU A 46 -4.98 4.40 -3.31
CA LEU A 46 -6.21 3.75 -3.79
C LEU A 46 -7.33 4.75 -4.09
N GLN A 47 -7.41 5.83 -3.30
CA GLN A 47 -8.44 6.86 -3.44
C GLN A 47 -8.32 7.69 -4.72
N CYS A 48 -7.18 7.61 -5.41
CA CYS A 48 -6.95 8.34 -6.67
C CYS A 48 -7.24 7.48 -7.91
N LEU A 49 -7.53 6.19 -7.72
CA LEU A 49 -7.70 5.26 -8.83
C LEU A 49 -9.10 5.27 -9.40
N ASP A 50 -9.17 5.17 -10.73
CA ASP A 50 -10.39 5.00 -11.52
C ASP A 50 -10.38 3.63 -12.19
N ASP A 51 -11.51 2.93 -12.17
CA ASP A 51 -11.69 1.62 -12.81
C ASP A 51 -11.99 1.69 -14.32
N GLY A 52 -11.99 2.89 -14.90
CA GLY A 52 -12.26 3.13 -16.31
C GLY A 52 -13.76 3.04 -16.70
N LYS A 53 -14.65 2.77 -15.75
CA LYS A 53 -16.10 2.59 -16.01
C LYS A 53 -16.95 3.79 -15.57
N PHE A 54 -16.34 4.86 -15.05
CA PHE A 54 -17.07 5.94 -14.41
C PHE A 54 -17.36 7.12 -15.35
N ASN A 55 -18.64 7.31 -15.64
CA ASN A 55 -19.15 8.47 -16.43
C ASN A 55 -19.38 9.73 -15.58
N THR A 56 -19.23 9.69 -14.26
CA THR A 56 -19.61 10.80 -13.37
C THR A 56 -18.44 11.63 -12.85
N GLY A 57 -17.20 11.26 -13.15
CA GLY A 57 -16.00 11.99 -12.69
C GLY A 57 -15.78 11.98 -11.17
N ARG A 58 -16.58 11.22 -10.41
CA ARG A 58 -16.43 11.13 -8.96
C ARG A 58 -15.90 9.76 -8.55
N ILE A 59 -14.77 9.76 -7.85
CA ILE A 59 -14.22 8.58 -7.20
C ILE A 59 -15.02 8.32 -5.92
N THR A 60 -15.59 7.14 -5.80
CA THR A 60 -16.41 6.69 -4.67
C THR A 60 -15.79 5.46 -4.02
N THR A 61 -16.33 5.02 -2.88
CA THR A 61 -15.96 3.75 -2.26
C THR A 61 -16.11 2.57 -3.23
N ALA A 62 -17.18 2.56 -4.02
CA ALA A 62 -17.41 1.53 -5.03
C ALA A 62 -16.35 1.54 -6.14
N THR A 63 -15.86 2.72 -6.54
CA THR A 63 -14.74 2.85 -7.48
C THR A 63 -13.47 2.24 -6.89
N ALA A 64 -13.14 2.56 -5.63
CA ALA A 64 -11.99 2.00 -4.93
C ALA A 64 -12.07 0.47 -4.79
N GLU A 65 -13.25 -0.08 -4.51
CA GLU A 65 -13.47 -1.54 -4.45
C GLU A 65 -13.22 -2.21 -5.81
N ARG A 66 -13.72 -1.63 -6.89
CA ARG A 66 -13.48 -2.17 -8.24
C ARG A 66 -12.04 -2.04 -8.67
N ALA A 67 -11.40 -0.89 -8.41
CA ALA A 67 -9.99 -0.69 -8.66
C ALA A 67 -9.13 -1.72 -7.92
N LEU A 68 -9.39 -1.93 -6.63
CA LEU A 68 -8.69 -2.93 -5.83
C LEU A 68 -8.94 -4.35 -6.35
N SER A 69 -10.16 -4.66 -6.81
CA SER A 69 -10.48 -5.97 -7.42
C SER A 69 -9.63 -6.23 -8.67
N LEU A 70 -9.49 -5.24 -9.55
CA LEU A 70 -8.63 -5.36 -10.74
C LEU A 70 -7.17 -5.59 -10.36
N LEU A 71 -6.65 -4.83 -9.40
CA LEU A 71 -5.27 -4.97 -8.93
C LEU A 71 -5.02 -6.34 -8.28
N THR A 72 -5.94 -6.84 -7.45
CA THR A 72 -5.80 -8.14 -6.80
C THR A 72 -5.93 -9.30 -7.80
N SER A 73 -6.78 -9.18 -8.81
CA SER A 73 -6.87 -10.15 -9.89
C SER A 73 -5.57 -10.21 -10.70
N TYR A 74 -5.05 -9.05 -11.08
CA TYR A 74 -3.78 -8.93 -11.80
C TYR A 74 -2.61 -9.52 -11.00
N ALA A 75 -2.52 -9.22 -9.69
CA ALA A 75 -1.47 -9.76 -8.83
C ALA A 75 -1.47 -11.29 -8.80
N LYS A 76 -2.66 -11.91 -8.75
CA LYS A 76 -2.83 -13.37 -8.74
C LYS A 76 -2.53 -13.99 -10.10
N GLU A 77 -3.06 -13.40 -11.18
CA GLU A 77 -2.87 -13.91 -12.54
C GLU A 77 -1.39 -13.92 -12.94
N HIS A 78 -0.66 -12.90 -12.52
CA HIS A 78 0.73 -12.72 -12.91
C HIS A 78 1.75 -13.06 -11.81
N ALA A 79 1.31 -13.61 -10.68
CA ALA A 79 2.16 -13.95 -9.53
C ALA A 79 3.10 -12.80 -9.12
N CYS A 80 2.60 -11.55 -9.13
CA CYS A 80 3.39 -10.38 -8.80
C CYS A 80 2.94 -9.72 -7.49
N ASN A 81 3.82 -8.90 -6.90
CA ASN A 81 3.54 -8.20 -5.65
C ASN A 81 3.00 -6.80 -5.92
N ILE A 82 1.86 -6.48 -5.32
CA ILE A 82 1.27 -5.14 -5.38
C ILE A 82 1.05 -4.63 -3.96
N ILE A 83 1.62 -3.47 -3.64
CA ILE A 83 1.30 -2.70 -2.44
C ILE A 83 0.37 -1.56 -2.83
N VAL A 84 -0.77 -1.49 -2.15
CA VAL A 84 -1.73 -0.40 -2.33
C VAL A 84 -1.81 0.40 -1.04
N ILE A 85 -1.51 1.69 -1.13
CA ILE A 85 -1.61 2.62 0.00
C ILE A 85 -3.03 3.17 0.04
N GLY A 86 -3.68 3.00 1.18
CA GLY A 86 -5.01 3.56 1.45
C GLY A 86 -4.94 4.60 2.57
N GLN A 87 -5.59 5.74 2.38
CA GLN A 87 -5.68 6.76 3.41
C GLN A 87 -6.76 6.37 4.43
N VAL A 88 -6.50 6.66 5.69
CA VAL A 88 -7.47 6.51 6.78
C VAL A 88 -8.07 7.87 7.15
N THR A 89 -9.32 7.85 7.60
CA THR A 89 -9.99 9.04 8.15
C THR A 89 -9.39 9.41 9.50
N LYS A 90 -9.72 10.60 10.03
CA LYS A 90 -9.30 11.05 11.35
C LYS A 90 -9.67 10.07 12.47
N ASP A 91 -10.73 9.30 12.29
CA ASP A 91 -11.19 8.28 13.25
C ASP A 91 -10.45 6.93 13.08
N GLY A 92 -9.35 6.89 12.31
CA GLY A 92 -8.56 5.68 12.06
C GLY A 92 -9.26 4.63 11.19
N LYS A 93 -10.43 4.97 10.64
CA LYS A 93 -11.16 4.07 9.74
C LYS A 93 -10.65 4.24 8.32
N MET A 94 -10.40 3.15 7.63
CA MET A 94 -10.11 3.21 6.20
C MET A 94 -11.28 3.89 5.49
N SER A 95 -10.99 4.90 4.68
CA SER A 95 -12.00 5.54 3.84
C SER A 95 -12.49 4.51 2.81
N GLY A 96 -13.53 3.80 3.19
CA GLY A 96 -14.07 2.65 2.47
C GLY A 96 -14.54 1.56 3.44
N SER A 97 -15.31 0.62 2.95
CA SER A 97 -15.91 -0.44 3.74
C SER A 97 -14.84 -1.40 4.30
N ASN A 98 -15.14 -2.11 5.39
CA ASN A 98 -14.37 -3.27 5.86
C ASN A 98 -14.09 -4.29 4.74
N LYS A 99 -14.88 -4.25 3.68
CA LYS A 99 -14.76 -5.09 2.48
C LYS A 99 -13.38 -5.00 1.84
N LEU A 100 -12.77 -3.79 1.74
CA LEU A 100 -11.43 -3.61 1.17
C LEU A 100 -10.36 -4.43 1.93
N LYS A 101 -10.47 -4.51 3.26
CA LYS A 101 -9.56 -5.31 4.10
C LYS A 101 -9.66 -6.81 3.80
N HIS A 102 -10.84 -7.29 3.40
CA HIS A 102 -11.03 -8.69 3.05
C HIS A 102 -10.49 -9.06 1.66
N MET A 103 -10.34 -8.08 0.78
CA MET A 103 -9.90 -8.29 -0.59
C MET A 103 -8.39 -8.50 -0.73
N VAL A 104 -7.59 -8.06 0.25
CA VAL A 104 -6.12 -8.17 0.24
C VAL A 104 -5.64 -9.36 1.06
N ASP A 105 -4.46 -9.88 0.77
CA ASP A 105 -3.85 -10.98 1.50
C ASP A 105 -3.17 -10.52 2.79
N ALA A 106 -2.63 -9.32 2.82
CA ALA A 106 -2.08 -8.69 4.00
C ALA A 106 -2.64 -7.28 4.18
N HIS A 107 -2.89 -6.88 5.43
CA HIS A 107 -3.28 -5.52 5.80
C HIS A 107 -2.37 -5.03 6.92
N ILE A 108 -1.64 -3.97 6.62
CA ILE A 108 -0.73 -3.31 7.54
C ILE A 108 -1.30 -1.92 7.83
N HIS A 109 -1.42 -1.58 9.10
CA HIS A 109 -1.90 -0.27 9.55
C HIS A 109 -0.72 0.57 10.05
N LEU A 110 -0.63 1.81 9.56
CA LEU A 110 0.35 2.78 10.03
C LEU A 110 -0.38 3.91 10.76
N SER A 111 -0.03 4.12 12.03
CA SER A 111 -0.58 5.18 12.86
C SER A 111 0.50 5.93 13.63
N ILE A 112 0.10 6.84 14.51
CA ILE A 112 1.03 7.58 15.39
C ILE A 112 0.69 7.25 16.83
N GLU A 113 1.71 6.93 17.64
CA GLU A 113 1.54 6.78 19.09
C GLU A 113 1.32 8.14 19.74
N VAL A 114 0.27 8.24 20.56
CA VAL A 114 -0.10 9.49 21.24
C VAL A 114 -0.33 9.34 22.75
N LYS A 115 -0.42 8.10 23.23
CA LYS A 115 -0.80 7.79 24.62
C LYS A 115 0.39 7.46 25.50
N ASP A 116 1.31 6.68 24.99
CA ASP A 116 2.49 6.25 25.72
C ASP A 116 3.52 7.39 25.72
N GLU A 117 3.95 7.84 26.90
CA GLU A 117 4.86 8.98 27.06
C GLU A 117 6.24 8.69 26.45
N ASP A 118 6.75 7.47 26.55
CA ASP A 118 8.08 7.08 26.09
C ASP A 118 8.13 6.87 24.56
N LEU A 119 6.99 6.51 23.96
CA LEU A 119 6.87 6.22 22.53
C LEU A 119 6.09 7.29 21.73
N LYS A 120 5.76 8.38 22.41
CA LYS A 120 4.96 9.47 21.83
C LYS A 120 5.59 10.04 20.57
N GLY A 121 4.81 10.07 19.50
CA GLY A 121 5.26 10.55 18.19
C GLY A 121 5.87 9.47 17.29
N CYS A 122 6.22 8.31 17.83
CA CYS A 122 6.60 7.15 17.02
C CYS A 122 5.48 6.75 16.05
N ARG A 123 5.86 6.18 14.94
CA ARG A 123 4.92 5.52 14.01
C ARG A 123 4.73 4.09 14.47
N ILE A 124 3.48 3.67 14.56
CA ILE A 124 3.09 2.30 14.88
C ILE A 124 2.78 1.59 13.56
N LEU A 125 3.52 0.54 13.25
CA LEU A 125 3.25 -0.36 12.14
C LEU A 125 2.65 -1.65 12.71
N GLU A 126 1.38 -1.89 12.45
CA GLU A 126 0.61 -3.02 12.97
C GLU A 126 0.19 -3.95 11.84
N THR A 127 0.47 -5.24 11.96
CA THR A 127 -0.03 -6.26 11.04
C THR A 127 -1.42 -6.71 11.48
N GLN A 128 -2.46 -6.17 10.87
CA GLN A 128 -3.86 -6.49 11.21
C GLN A 128 -4.38 -7.75 10.52
N LYS A 129 -3.83 -8.10 9.35
CA LYS A 129 -4.14 -9.30 8.60
C LYS A 129 -2.89 -9.77 7.86
N ASN A 130 -2.65 -11.06 7.89
CA ASN A 130 -1.63 -11.69 7.05
C ASN A 130 -2.06 -13.12 6.75
N ARG A 131 -2.39 -13.40 5.48
CA ARG A 131 -2.84 -14.73 5.05
C ARG A 131 -1.70 -15.75 5.03
N PHE A 132 -0.45 -15.29 4.94
CA PHE A 132 0.75 -16.11 4.78
C PHE A 132 1.58 -16.23 6.04
N GLY A 133 1.14 -15.67 7.18
CA GLY A 133 1.89 -15.71 8.42
C GLY A 133 1.12 -15.11 9.59
N GLY A 134 1.81 -14.83 10.69
CA GLY A 134 1.23 -14.23 11.90
C GLY A 134 0.68 -12.84 11.67
N ALA A 135 -0.38 -12.51 12.38
CA ALA A 135 -0.92 -11.15 12.50
C ALA A 135 -0.74 -10.67 13.96
N GLY A 136 -1.00 -9.39 14.22
CA GLY A 136 -0.86 -8.81 15.56
C GLY A 136 0.57 -8.39 15.92
N HIS A 137 1.53 -8.47 14.99
CA HIS A 137 2.86 -7.89 15.20
C HIS A 137 2.78 -6.37 15.15
N ILE A 138 3.42 -5.72 16.12
CA ILE A 138 3.47 -4.25 16.25
C ILE A 138 4.94 -3.83 16.27
N VAL A 139 5.29 -2.86 15.44
CA VAL A 139 6.62 -2.26 15.40
C VAL A 139 6.48 -0.75 15.62
N PHE A 140 7.25 -0.21 16.55
CA PHE A 140 7.36 1.22 16.78
C PHE A 140 8.57 1.75 16.03
N LEU A 141 8.32 2.79 15.22
CA LEU A 141 9.30 3.36 14.32
C LEU A 141 9.46 4.86 14.59
N ASP A 142 10.68 5.31 14.72
CA ASP A 142 11.00 6.73 14.68
C ASP A 142 11.20 7.20 13.24
N LEU A 143 10.66 8.38 12.90
CA LEU A 143 10.80 8.96 11.57
C LEU A 143 11.93 9.98 11.54
N LEU A 144 13.09 9.54 11.11
CA LEU A 144 14.28 10.36 10.97
C LEU A 144 14.43 10.93 9.55
N ARG A 145 15.39 11.84 9.36
CA ARG A 145 15.66 12.47 8.06
C ARG A 145 15.95 11.45 6.95
N HIS A 146 16.56 10.32 7.27
CA HIS A 146 16.95 9.28 6.33
C HIS A 146 15.94 8.12 6.21
N GLY A 147 14.81 8.18 6.92
CA GLY A 147 13.76 7.14 6.88
C GLY A 147 13.32 6.72 8.27
N PHE A 148 12.75 5.53 8.35
CA PHE A 148 12.30 4.93 9.60
C PHE A 148 13.41 4.14 10.28
N THR A 149 13.44 4.23 11.62
CA THR A 149 14.29 3.41 12.47
C THR A 149 13.43 2.69 13.51
N GLU A 150 13.61 1.39 13.67
CA GLU A 150 12.89 0.61 14.68
C GLU A 150 13.35 1.01 16.08
N VAL A 151 12.39 1.31 16.95
CA VAL A 151 12.60 1.66 18.36
C VAL A 151 12.25 0.47 19.25
N ALA A 152 11.11 -0.16 18.98
CA ALA A 152 10.62 -1.29 19.76
C ALA A 152 9.74 -2.20 18.89
N ARG A 153 9.59 -3.47 19.34
CA ARG A 153 8.75 -4.45 18.69
C ARG A 153 7.98 -5.29 19.71
N VAL A 154 6.72 -5.55 19.42
CA VAL A 154 5.89 -6.52 20.11
C VAL A 154 5.48 -7.59 19.10
N SER A 155 5.86 -8.82 19.34
CA SER A 155 5.46 -9.95 18.51
C SER A 155 4.28 -10.66 19.14
N ALA A 156 3.24 -10.92 18.36
CA ALA A 156 2.18 -11.82 18.78
C ALA A 156 2.78 -13.24 18.88
N SER A 157 2.53 -13.88 20.00
CA SER A 157 2.90 -15.29 20.24
C SER A 157 1.91 -16.23 19.57
#